data_9479919fa16e407e3ab7fa3bb08796f7
#
_entry.id   9479919fa16e407e3ab7fa3bb08796f7
#
_cell.length_a   1.000
_cell.length_b   1.000
_cell.length_c   1.000
_cell.angle_alpha   90.00
_cell.angle_beta   90.00
_cell.angle_gamma   90.00
#
_symmetry.space_group_name_H-M   'P 1'
#
loop_
_entity.id
_entity.type
_entity.pdbx_description
1 polymer ?
#
loop_
_entity_poly.entity_id
_entity_poly.type
_entity_poly.pdbx_seq_one_letter_code
_entity_poly.pdbx_strand_id
1 'polypeptide(L)'
;MKVLIIDNYDSFTFNLYQLTGEVLYEEFSNETNNIIVKRNDEVSLSEIKKNNFDKIIISPGPGSPVDDNYFGICKEVIKELGNENIPILGICLGMQGIVHVLGGEIIHAKSPMHGKSSFLIHNEKGIHTEIPQRIEIMRYHSLIVDCLKLPKSLKITAFCKNEDSYFTLKDFNPNEDEIMAVEHMSKPIFGIQYHPESFATEGGKKIISNFLKIT
;
A
#
# COMPACT_ATOMS: atom_id res chain seq x y z
N MET A 1 2.71 5.70 -19.45
CA MET A 1 2.10 5.66 -18.09
C MET A 1 2.78 6.73 -17.23
N LYS A 2 2.00 7.52 -16.51
CA LYS A 2 2.49 8.59 -15.63
C LYS A 2 2.14 8.23 -14.17
N VAL A 3 3.14 7.99 -13.35
CA VAL A 3 2.97 7.55 -11.94
C VAL A 3 3.38 8.69 -11.01
N LEU A 4 2.52 9.01 -10.03
CA LEU A 4 2.88 9.87 -8.90
C LEU A 4 3.23 9.01 -7.70
N ILE A 5 4.37 9.28 -7.09
CA ILE A 5 4.70 8.78 -5.75
C ILE A 5 4.61 9.97 -4.79
N ILE A 6 3.70 9.90 -3.82
CA ILE A 6 3.62 10.89 -2.75
C ILE A 6 4.51 10.42 -1.61
N ASP A 7 5.56 11.19 -1.34
CA ASP A 7 6.55 10.90 -0.32
C ASP A 7 6.12 11.46 1.03
N ASN A 8 5.89 10.58 2.00
CA ASN A 8 5.62 10.93 3.39
C ASN A 8 6.92 11.03 4.23
N TYR A 9 7.99 11.55 3.65
CA TYR A 9 9.30 11.68 4.30
C TYR A 9 9.91 10.35 4.72
N ASP A 10 9.71 9.32 3.87
CA ASP A 10 10.23 7.99 4.11
C ASP A 10 11.62 7.78 3.50
N SER A 11 12.49 7.10 4.23
CA SER A 11 13.86 6.80 3.77
C SER A 11 13.91 5.84 2.57
N PHE A 12 12.85 5.06 2.36
CA PHE A 12 12.76 4.06 1.30
C PHE A 12 11.95 4.52 0.08
N THR A 13 11.45 5.76 0.05
CA THR A 13 10.67 6.28 -1.10
C THR A 13 11.43 6.14 -2.42
N PHE A 14 12.75 6.36 -2.42
CA PHE A 14 13.54 6.20 -3.63
C PHE A 14 13.80 4.74 -4.03
N ASN A 15 13.76 3.79 -3.10
CA ASN A 15 13.75 2.36 -3.45
C ASN A 15 12.44 2.01 -4.17
N LEU A 16 11.31 2.57 -3.68
CA LEU A 16 10.01 2.41 -4.35
C LEU A 16 10.01 3.05 -5.74
N TYR A 17 10.62 4.23 -5.90
CA TYR A 17 10.84 4.86 -7.21
C TYR A 17 11.62 3.95 -8.16
N GLN A 18 12.75 3.39 -7.71
CA GLN A 18 13.57 2.49 -8.50
C GLN A 18 12.81 1.23 -8.90
N LEU A 19 12.16 0.57 -7.94
CA LEU A 19 11.37 -0.64 -8.17
C LEU A 19 10.25 -0.40 -9.18
N THR A 20 9.53 0.72 -9.05
CA THR A 20 8.49 1.13 -10.00
C THR A 20 9.08 1.41 -11.39
N GLY A 21 10.24 2.07 -11.44
CA GLY A 21 10.96 2.36 -12.68
C GLY A 21 11.41 1.12 -13.43
N GLU A 22 11.93 0.13 -12.70
CA GLU A 22 12.29 -1.17 -13.28
C GLU A 22 11.10 -1.87 -13.91
N VAL A 23 9.95 -1.92 -13.19
CA VAL A 23 8.73 -2.53 -13.72
C VAL A 23 8.23 -1.79 -14.97
N LEU A 24 8.22 -0.45 -14.93
CA LEU A 24 7.80 0.35 -16.10
C LEU A 24 8.72 0.11 -17.31
N TYR A 25 10.01 0.01 -17.08
CA TYR A 25 10.99 -0.26 -18.14
C TYR A 25 10.82 -1.64 -18.77
N GLU A 26 10.62 -2.66 -17.95
CA GLU A 26 10.57 -4.06 -18.41
C GLU A 26 9.22 -4.45 -19.02
N GLU A 27 8.11 -3.97 -18.45
CA GLU A 27 6.77 -4.49 -18.79
C GLU A 27 5.89 -3.50 -19.56
N PHE A 28 6.24 -2.20 -19.52
CA PHE A 28 5.45 -1.13 -20.15
C PHE A 28 6.31 -0.33 -21.13
N SER A 29 6.88 -0.99 -22.13
CA SER A 29 7.79 -0.43 -23.15
C SER A 29 7.18 0.79 -23.87
N ASN A 30 7.17 1.96 -23.24
CA ASN A 30 6.70 3.20 -23.81
C ASN A 30 7.64 4.34 -23.42
N GLU A 31 8.15 5.08 -24.40
CA GLU A 31 9.03 6.24 -24.19
C GLU A 31 8.39 7.35 -23.33
N THR A 32 7.07 7.32 -23.14
CA THR A 32 6.34 8.29 -22.32
C THR A 32 6.16 7.91 -20.85
N ASN A 33 6.76 6.79 -20.39
CA ASN A 33 6.69 6.41 -18.98
C ASN A 33 7.44 7.45 -18.12
N ASN A 34 6.77 7.94 -17.10
CA ASN A 34 7.32 8.97 -16.21
C ASN A 34 6.88 8.73 -14.76
N ILE A 35 7.82 8.80 -13.83
CA ILE A 35 7.56 8.75 -12.40
C ILE A 35 7.91 10.10 -11.79
N ILE A 36 6.98 10.70 -11.11
CA ILE A 36 7.17 11.96 -10.39
C ILE A 36 7.06 11.68 -8.89
N VAL A 37 8.08 12.08 -8.13
CA VAL A 37 8.05 12.03 -6.65
C VAL A 37 7.78 13.45 -6.15
N LYS A 38 6.81 13.59 -5.26
CA LYS A 38 6.48 14.84 -4.57
C LYS A 38 6.24 14.56 -3.10
N ARG A 39 6.74 15.40 -2.21
CA ARG A 39 6.42 15.33 -0.79
C ARG A 39 4.95 15.69 -0.54
N ASN A 40 4.40 15.14 0.51
CA ASN A 40 2.98 15.27 0.84
C ASN A 40 2.55 16.71 1.21
N ASP A 41 3.48 17.60 1.44
CA ASP A 41 3.30 19.03 1.72
C ASP A 41 3.82 19.95 0.60
N GLU A 42 4.42 19.41 -0.47
CA GLU A 42 4.99 20.16 -1.59
C GLU A 42 4.10 20.18 -2.84
N VAL A 43 2.94 19.55 -2.81
CA VAL A 43 2.04 19.45 -3.94
C VAL A 43 0.59 19.67 -3.51
N SER A 44 -0.16 20.41 -4.30
CA SER A 44 -1.60 20.61 -4.11
C SER A 44 -2.42 19.62 -4.92
N LEU A 45 -3.66 19.36 -4.49
CA LEU A 45 -4.61 18.52 -5.23
C LEU A 45 -4.86 19.06 -6.66
N SER A 46 -4.92 20.38 -6.82
CA SER A 46 -5.11 21.01 -8.12
C SER A 46 -3.94 20.75 -9.09
N GLU A 47 -2.71 20.75 -8.58
CA GLU A 47 -1.53 20.38 -9.36
C GLU A 47 -1.53 18.91 -9.75
N ILE A 48 -1.94 18.01 -8.82
CA ILE A 48 -2.07 16.58 -9.11
C ILE A 48 -3.10 16.36 -10.21
N LYS A 49 -4.29 16.95 -10.10
CA LYS A 49 -5.35 16.86 -11.12
C LYS A 49 -4.90 17.39 -12.47
N LYS A 50 -4.22 18.55 -12.53
CA LYS A 50 -3.71 19.14 -13.78
C LYS A 50 -2.69 18.24 -14.48
N ASN A 51 -1.95 17.45 -13.74
CA ASN A 51 -0.91 16.59 -14.27
C ASN A 51 -1.41 15.29 -14.89
N ASN A 52 -2.68 14.90 -14.67
CA ASN A 52 -3.31 13.69 -15.21
C ASN A 52 -2.46 12.44 -15.01
N PHE A 53 -2.26 12.05 -13.75
CA PHE A 53 -1.55 10.81 -13.42
C PHE A 53 -2.43 9.58 -13.66
N ASP A 54 -1.83 8.53 -14.22
CA ASP A 54 -2.49 7.24 -14.44
C ASP A 54 -2.53 6.39 -13.17
N LYS A 55 -1.55 6.55 -12.27
CA LYS A 55 -1.40 5.81 -11.02
C LYS A 55 -0.86 6.70 -9.92
N ILE A 56 -1.27 6.43 -8.69
CA ILE A 56 -0.74 7.09 -7.50
C ILE A 56 -0.27 6.05 -6.49
N ILE A 57 0.94 6.23 -5.98
CA ILE A 57 1.49 5.43 -4.88
C ILE A 57 1.70 6.38 -3.70
N ILE A 58 1.13 6.04 -2.55
CA ILE A 58 1.34 6.77 -1.29
C ILE A 58 2.36 5.98 -0.48
N SER A 59 3.51 6.59 -0.25
CA SER A 59 4.67 5.94 0.36
C SER A 59 4.44 5.57 1.83
N PRO A 60 5.30 4.71 2.38
CA PRO A 60 5.52 4.65 3.82
C PRO A 60 5.86 6.03 4.39
N GLY A 61 5.96 6.12 5.71
CA GLY A 61 6.40 7.34 6.39
C GLY A 61 6.35 7.21 7.91
N PRO A 62 6.90 8.18 8.63
CA PRO A 62 6.84 8.24 10.08
C PRO A 62 5.46 8.64 10.60
N GLY A 63 5.25 8.47 11.91
CA GLY A 63 4.06 8.98 12.60
C GLY A 63 2.79 8.21 12.36
N SER A 64 1.69 8.92 12.25
CA SER A 64 0.34 8.35 12.11
C SER A 64 -0.47 9.11 11.05
N PRO A 65 -1.31 8.43 10.26
CA PRO A 65 -2.14 9.10 9.26
C PRO A 65 -3.28 9.95 9.89
N VAL A 66 -3.48 9.84 11.20
CA VAL A 66 -4.44 10.65 11.94
C VAL A 66 -3.93 12.10 12.08
N ASP A 67 -2.62 12.29 12.17
CA ASP A 67 -1.97 13.58 12.25
C ASP A 67 -1.66 14.14 10.86
N ASP A 68 -2.25 15.29 10.53
CA ASP A 68 -2.08 15.96 9.23
C ASP A 68 -0.63 16.36 8.94
N ASN A 69 0.20 16.59 9.99
CA ASN A 69 1.62 16.89 9.80
C ASN A 69 2.40 15.73 9.16
N TYR A 70 1.93 14.49 9.33
CA TYR A 70 2.56 13.32 8.74
C TYR A 70 1.92 12.87 7.43
N PHE A 71 0.64 13.19 7.19
CA PHE A 71 -0.10 12.62 6.07
C PHE A 71 -0.52 13.65 5.00
N GLY A 72 -0.52 14.93 5.31
CA GLY A 72 -0.68 16.05 4.38
C GLY A 72 -1.77 15.83 3.32
N ILE A 73 -1.42 16.10 2.07
CA ILE A 73 -2.33 16.01 0.90
C ILE A 73 -2.89 14.60 0.66
N CYS A 74 -2.31 13.54 1.24
CA CYS A 74 -2.73 12.17 0.99
C CYS A 74 -4.20 11.92 1.34
N LYS A 75 -4.74 12.60 2.36
CA LYS A 75 -6.16 12.51 2.74
C LYS A 75 -7.09 12.97 1.62
N GLU A 76 -6.76 14.10 1.00
CA GLU A 76 -7.53 14.68 -0.09
C GLU A 76 -7.41 13.81 -1.36
N VAL A 77 -6.21 13.32 -1.65
CA VAL A 77 -5.94 12.43 -2.78
C VAL A 77 -6.80 11.17 -2.68
N ILE A 78 -6.83 10.50 -1.53
CA ILE A 78 -7.64 9.29 -1.33
C ILE A 78 -9.14 9.59 -1.53
N LYS A 79 -9.64 10.70 -0.97
CA LYS A 79 -11.06 11.08 -1.06
C LYS A 79 -11.45 11.44 -2.49
N GLU A 80 -10.70 12.34 -3.11
CA GLU A 80 -11.09 12.94 -4.39
C GLU A 80 -10.73 12.03 -5.57
N LEU A 81 -9.44 11.66 -5.70
CA LEU A 81 -8.97 10.92 -6.86
C LEU A 81 -9.39 9.44 -6.83
N GLY A 82 -9.53 8.87 -5.62
CA GLY A 82 -10.16 7.55 -5.48
C GLY A 82 -11.62 7.52 -5.96
N ASN A 83 -12.34 8.65 -5.89
CA ASN A 83 -13.69 8.79 -6.46
C ASN A 83 -13.68 8.95 -7.98
N GLU A 84 -12.60 9.46 -8.55
CA GLU A 84 -12.39 9.60 -10.00
C GLU A 84 -11.86 8.30 -10.65
N ASN A 85 -11.79 7.19 -9.88
CA ASN A 85 -11.28 5.89 -10.29
C ASN A 85 -9.80 5.90 -10.73
N ILE A 86 -8.99 6.82 -10.21
CA ILE A 86 -7.55 6.75 -10.38
C ILE A 86 -7.01 5.67 -9.43
N PRO A 87 -6.29 4.66 -9.94
CA PRO A 87 -5.73 3.62 -9.07
C PRO A 87 -4.74 4.16 -8.06
N ILE A 88 -4.98 3.81 -6.78
CA ILE A 88 -4.17 4.25 -5.63
C ILE A 88 -3.62 3.02 -4.90
N LEU A 89 -2.32 2.98 -4.65
CA LEU A 89 -1.66 2.01 -3.77
C LEU A 89 -1.08 2.74 -2.56
N GLY A 90 -1.56 2.43 -1.36
CA GLY A 90 -0.96 2.89 -0.11
C GLY A 90 -0.04 1.83 0.50
N ILE A 91 1.18 2.23 0.89
CA ILE A 91 2.17 1.33 1.50
C ILE A 91 2.42 1.76 2.93
N CYS A 92 2.33 0.84 3.88
CA CYS A 92 2.52 1.04 5.33
C CYS A 92 1.67 2.20 5.85
N LEU A 93 2.25 3.38 6.10
CA LEU A 93 1.50 4.60 6.45
C LEU A 93 0.42 4.92 5.41
N GLY A 94 0.70 4.72 4.12
CA GLY A 94 -0.26 4.92 3.04
C GLY A 94 -1.49 4.01 3.16
N MET A 95 -1.31 2.72 3.48
CA MET A 95 -2.42 1.79 3.76
C MET A 95 -3.22 2.24 4.98
N GLN A 96 -2.54 2.57 6.07
CA GLN A 96 -3.18 3.04 7.29
C GLN A 96 -4.00 4.31 7.01
N GLY A 97 -3.48 5.21 6.18
CA GLY A 97 -4.18 6.40 5.73
C GLY A 97 -5.43 6.10 4.92
N ILE A 98 -5.38 5.14 3.99
CA ILE A 98 -6.56 4.68 3.24
C ILE A 98 -7.65 4.20 4.21
N VAL A 99 -7.29 3.35 5.16
CA VAL A 99 -8.26 2.84 6.15
C VAL A 99 -8.84 3.96 7.00
N HIS A 100 -7.99 4.86 7.52
CA HIS A 100 -8.42 6.00 8.34
C HIS A 100 -9.36 6.95 7.58
N VAL A 101 -9.00 7.32 6.36
CA VAL A 101 -9.80 8.25 5.53
C VAL A 101 -11.18 7.68 5.18
N LEU A 102 -11.27 6.36 5.06
CA LEU A 102 -12.53 5.65 4.79
C LEU A 102 -13.32 5.33 6.07
N GLY A 103 -12.87 5.78 7.24
CA GLY A 103 -13.58 5.70 8.52
C GLY A 103 -13.18 4.54 9.42
N GLY A 104 -12.05 3.89 9.17
CA GLY A 104 -11.46 2.88 10.05
C GLY A 104 -10.57 3.46 11.14
N GLU A 105 -10.14 2.62 12.05
CA GLU A 105 -9.28 3.01 13.18
C GLU A 105 -7.88 2.40 13.03
N ILE A 106 -6.89 3.17 13.49
CA ILE A 106 -5.48 2.78 13.55
C ILE A 106 -5.09 2.69 15.02
N ILE A 107 -4.51 1.56 15.40
CA ILE A 107 -4.13 1.24 16.78
C ILE A 107 -2.67 0.83 16.87
N HIS A 108 -2.12 0.78 18.08
CA HIS A 108 -0.80 0.20 18.30
C HIS A 108 -0.81 -1.31 18.11
N ALA A 109 0.20 -1.83 17.41
CA ALA A 109 0.45 -3.25 17.33
C ALA A 109 0.76 -3.83 18.72
N LYS A 110 0.40 -5.09 18.95
CA LYS A 110 0.74 -5.80 20.20
C LYS A 110 2.25 -5.84 20.43
N SER A 111 3.01 -5.91 19.36
CA SER A 111 4.47 -5.86 19.38
C SER A 111 4.97 -5.05 18.19
N PRO A 112 5.86 -4.07 18.39
CA PRO A 112 6.46 -3.35 17.27
C PRO A 112 7.24 -4.27 16.34
N MET A 113 7.06 -4.06 15.04
CA MET A 113 7.76 -4.79 14.00
C MET A 113 8.79 -3.85 13.36
N HIS A 114 10.05 -4.06 13.68
CA HIS A 114 11.16 -3.25 13.15
C HIS A 114 12.18 -4.18 12.46
N GLY A 115 12.10 -4.27 11.14
CA GLY A 115 12.97 -5.14 10.34
C GLY A 115 12.76 -6.63 10.62
N LYS A 116 11.51 -7.03 10.88
CA LYS A 116 11.12 -8.42 11.09
C LYS A 116 10.37 -8.93 9.89
N SER A 117 10.64 -10.16 9.51
CA SER A 117 9.88 -10.84 8.47
C SER A 117 8.66 -11.59 9.02
N SER A 118 7.72 -11.85 8.14
CA SER A 118 6.54 -12.68 8.40
C SER A 118 6.08 -13.34 7.11
N PHE A 119 5.38 -14.47 7.20
CA PHE A 119 4.79 -15.13 6.04
C PHE A 119 3.43 -14.53 5.70
N LEU A 120 3.27 -14.16 4.41
CA LEU A 120 2.04 -13.56 3.90
C LEU A 120 1.06 -14.64 3.43
N ILE A 121 -0.18 -14.55 3.93
CA ILE A 121 -1.34 -15.32 3.46
C ILE A 121 -2.24 -14.35 2.70
N HIS A 122 -2.61 -14.65 1.46
CA HIS A 122 -3.37 -13.72 0.62
C HIS A 122 -4.41 -14.42 -0.25
N ASN A 123 -5.23 -13.61 -0.95
CA ASN A 123 -6.36 -14.08 -1.75
C ASN A 123 -6.01 -14.52 -3.18
N GLU A 124 -4.74 -14.46 -3.58
CA GLU A 124 -4.25 -14.77 -4.94
C GLU A 124 -4.90 -13.93 -6.06
N LYS A 125 -5.43 -12.75 -5.72
CA LYS A 125 -6.16 -11.86 -6.65
C LYS A 125 -5.65 -10.42 -6.58
N GLY A 126 -6.03 -9.63 -7.57
CA GLY A 126 -5.67 -8.22 -7.65
C GLY A 126 -4.16 -8.03 -7.64
N ILE A 127 -3.64 -7.26 -6.70
CA ILE A 127 -2.20 -7.03 -6.57
C ILE A 127 -1.40 -8.29 -6.17
N HIS A 128 -2.07 -9.34 -5.67
CA HIS A 128 -1.44 -10.62 -5.28
C HIS A 128 -1.59 -11.72 -6.35
N THR A 129 -2.04 -11.39 -7.56
CA THR A 129 -2.14 -12.35 -8.67
C THR A 129 -0.75 -12.92 -9.01
N GLU A 130 -0.64 -14.25 -9.14
CA GLU A 130 0.61 -14.97 -9.45
C GLU A 130 1.72 -14.74 -8.40
N ILE A 131 1.37 -14.39 -7.19
CA ILE A 131 2.27 -14.40 -6.04
C ILE A 131 2.12 -15.75 -5.33
N PRO A 132 3.20 -16.47 -5.03
CA PRO A 132 3.12 -17.69 -4.22
C PRO A 132 2.60 -17.40 -2.82
N GLN A 133 1.82 -18.33 -2.24
CA GLN A 133 1.46 -18.24 -0.84
C GLN A 133 2.70 -18.34 0.06
N ARG A 134 2.64 -17.71 1.23
CA ARG A 134 3.69 -17.77 2.24
C ARG A 134 5.03 -17.17 1.79
N ILE A 135 5.00 -16.18 0.89
CA ILE A 135 6.19 -15.36 0.64
C ILE A 135 6.61 -14.65 1.93
N GLU A 136 7.90 -14.47 2.11
CA GLU A 136 8.44 -13.70 3.21
C GLU A 136 8.35 -12.21 2.92
N ILE A 137 7.73 -11.45 3.83
CA ILE A 137 7.54 -10.00 3.71
C ILE A 137 8.21 -9.27 4.87
N MET A 138 8.72 -8.06 4.59
CA MET A 138 9.36 -7.21 5.61
C MET A 138 8.38 -6.20 6.20
N ARG A 139 8.47 -6.04 7.52
CA ARG A 139 7.60 -5.20 8.33
C ARG A 139 8.42 -4.21 9.16
N TYR A 140 8.01 -2.91 9.13
CA TYR A 140 8.69 -1.81 9.82
C TYR A 140 7.67 -0.89 10.51
N HIS A 141 6.67 -1.44 11.21
CA HIS A 141 5.58 -0.66 11.77
C HIS A 141 5.32 -0.96 13.24
N SER A 142 4.83 0.03 13.97
CA SER A 142 4.29 -0.08 15.32
C SER A 142 2.78 0.22 15.38
N LEU A 143 2.21 0.73 14.29
CA LEU A 143 0.79 0.94 14.13
C LEU A 143 0.21 -0.07 13.15
N ILE A 144 -1.04 -0.46 13.39
CA ILE A 144 -1.80 -1.40 12.56
C ILE A 144 -3.26 -0.94 12.44
N VAL A 145 -3.95 -1.51 11.46
CA VAL A 145 -5.40 -1.36 11.32
C VAL A 145 -6.12 -2.15 12.41
N ASP A 146 -7.08 -1.53 13.09
CA ASP A 146 -7.99 -2.26 13.95
C ASP A 146 -8.94 -3.13 13.11
N CYS A 147 -8.78 -4.44 13.19
CA CYS A 147 -9.57 -5.41 12.44
C CYS A 147 -11.08 -5.30 12.70
N LEU A 148 -11.46 -4.92 13.94
CA LEU A 148 -12.86 -4.81 14.35
C LEU A 148 -13.50 -3.50 13.87
N LYS A 149 -12.71 -2.55 13.43
CA LYS A 149 -13.12 -1.22 12.95
C LYS A 149 -12.81 -1.01 11.46
N LEU A 150 -12.58 -2.09 10.72
CA LEU A 150 -12.38 -2.01 9.28
C LEU A 150 -13.66 -1.52 8.58
N PRO A 151 -13.61 -0.48 7.74
CA PRO A 151 -14.78 0.02 7.02
C PRO A 151 -15.37 -1.04 6.08
N LYS A 152 -16.70 -1.08 5.98
CA LYS A 152 -17.40 -2.01 5.07
C LYS A 152 -17.07 -1.81 3.58
N SER A 153 -16.53 -0.66 3.20
CA SER A 153 -16.04 -0.38 1.86
C SER A 153 -14.72 -1.08 1.52
N LEU A 154 -14.02 -1.61 2.53
CA LEU A 154 -12.77 -2.35 2.38
C LEU A 154 -12.96 -3.83 2.68
N LYS A 155 -12.23 -4.67 1.97
CA LYS A 155 -12.06 -6.10 2.26
C LYS A 155 -10.60 -6.40 2.59
N ILE A 156 -10.38 -7.36 3.50
CA ILE A 156 -9.05 -7.89 3.79
C ILE A 156 -8.65 -8.77 2.61
N THR A 157 -7.45 -8.57 2.08
CA THR A 157 -6.89 -9.38 0.99
C THR A 157 -5.62 -10.12 1.37
N ALA A 158 -4.99 -9.74 2.49
CA ALA A 158 -3.88 -10.49 3.07
C ALA A 158 -3.74 -10.23 4.59
N PHE A 159 -3.15 -11.21 5.26
CA PHE A 159 -2.72 -11.14 6.66
C PHE A 159 -1.42 -11.92 6.85
N CYS A 160 -0.77 -11.83 8.00
CA CYS A 160 0.43 -12.62 8.28
C CYS A 160 0.17 -13.65 9.38
N LYS A 161 0.84 -14.81 9.21
CA LYS A 161 0.87 -15.89 10.18
C LYS A 161 2.25 -16.56 10.16
N ASN A 162 2.80 -16.82 11.33
CA ASN A 162 4.16 -17.35 11.47
C ASN A 162 4.18 -18.86 11.80
N GLU A 163 3.02 -19.49 11.87
CA GLU A 163 2.92 -20.93 12.13
C GLU A 163 3.22 -21.74 10.86
N ASP A 164 3.81 -22.90 11.04
CA ASP A 164 4.22 -23.78 9.94
C ASP A 164 3.09 -24.70 9.45
N SER A 165 1.91 -24.11 9.19
CA SER A 165 0.71 -24.78 8.73
C SER A 165 0.19 -24.14 7.45
N TYR A 166 -0.66 -24.85 6.72
CA TYR A 166 -1.32 -24.31 5.54
C TYR A 166 -2.52 -23.47 5.98
N PHE A 167 -2.52 -22.18 5.61
CA PHE A 167 -3.59 -21.23 5.88
C PHE A 167 -4.15 -20.64 4.60
N THR A 168 -5.40 -20.22 4.66
CA THR A 168 -6.13 -19.48 3.63
C THR A 168 -6.69 -18.20 4.25
N LEU A 169 -7.23 -17.31 3.45
CA LEU A 169 -7.85 -16.08 3.95
C LEU A 169 -9.04 -16.33 4.91
N LYS A 170 -9.64 -17.52 4.86
CA LYS A 170 -10.75 -17.92 5.77
C LYS A 170 -10.28 -18.18 7.20
N ASP A 171 -9.00 -18.40 7.39
CA ASP A 171 -8.39 -18.69 8.69
C ASP A 171 -7.96 -17.42 9.43
N PHE A 172 -8.29 -16.24 8.90
CA PHE A 172 -8.02 -14.95 9.54
C PHE A 172 -8.76 -14.84 10.88
N ASN A 173 -7.99 -14.62 11.95
CA ASN A 173 -8.52 -14.39 13.29
C ASN A 173 -8.28 -12.93 13.71
N PRO A 174 -9.32 -12.08 13.81
CA PRO A 174 -9.17 -10.67 14.14
C PRO A 174 -8.59 -10.38 15.54
N ASN A 175 -8.55 -11.38 16.42
CA ASN A 175 -7.96 -11.23 17.76
C ASN A 175 -6.46 -11.53 17.81
N GLU A 176 -5.92 -12.20 16.80
CA GLU A 176 -4.55 -12.70 16.78
C GLU A 176 -3.75 -12.18 15.60
N ASP A 177 -4.38 -12.13 14.43
CA ASP A 177 -3.73 -11.81 13.17
C ASP A 177 -3.76 -10.31 12.87
N GLU A 178 -2.78 -9.84 12.10
CA GLU A 178 -2.69 -8.46 11.65
C GLU A 178 -2.99 -8.36 10.16
N ILE A 179 -3.82 -7.40 9.78
CA ILE A 179 -4.13 -7.12 8.37
C ILE A 179 -2.87 -6.64 7.65
N MET A 180 -2.50 -7.34 6.58
CA MET A 180 -1.35 -6.99 5.75
C MET A 180 -1.74 -6.39 4.41
N ALA A 181 -2.98 -6.58 3.95
CA ALA A 181 -3.48 -5.87 2.77
C ALA A 181 -4.98 -5.70 2.81
N VAL A 182 -5.42 -4.59 2.22
CA VAL A 182 -6.82 -4.24 1.99
C VAL A 182 -7.05 -3.83 0.54
N GLU A 183 -8.28 -4.01 0.07
CA GLU A 183 -8.74 -3.55 -1.23
C GLU A 183 -10.13 -2.96 -1.09
N HIS A 184 -10.40 -1.85 -1.76
CA HIS A 184 -11.73 -1.26 -1.81
C HIS A 184 -12.69 -2.11 -2.65
N MET A 185 -13.93 -2.25 -2.19
CA MET A 185 -14.93 -3.15 -2.79
C MET A 185 -15.33 -2.78 -4.22
N SER A 186 -15.21 -1.51 -4.61
CA SER A 186 -15.70 -1.01 -5.90
C SER A 186 -14.79 0.03 -6.58
N LYS A 187 -13.70 0.44 -5.95
CA LYS A 187 -12.76 1.42 -6.49
C LYS A 187 -11.36 0.81 -6.57
N PRO A 188 -10.51 1.27 -7.48
CA PRO A 188 -9.15 0.75 -7.62
C PRO A 188 -8.21 1.29 -6.53
N ILE A 189 -8.57 1.10 -5.27
CA ILE A 189 -7.81 1.54 -4.10
C ILE A 189 -7.32 0.30 -3.35
N PHE A 190 -6.01 0.22 -3.17
CA PHE A 190 -5.29 -0.90 -2.56
C PHE A 190 -4.38 -0.39 -1.46
N GLY A 191 -4.23 -1.17 -0.40
CA GLY A 191 -3.28 -0.88 0.66
C GLY A 191 -2.52 -2.13 1.08
N ILE A 192 -1.23 -1.99 1.34
CA ILE A 192 -0.37 -3.03 1.91
C ILE A 192 0.39 -2.49 3.12
N GLN A 193 0.46 -3.27 4.21
CA GLN A 193 1.14 -2.87 5.45
C GLN A 193 2.64 -3.15 5.40
N TYR A 194 3.06 -4.11 4.58
CA TYR A 194 4.45 -4.50 4.38
C TYR A 194 5.11 -3.67 3.28
N HIS A 195 6.44 -3.81 3.14
CA HIS A 195 7.28 -3.00 2.28
C HIS A 195 7.72 -3.77 1.03
N PRO A 196 7.07 -3.60 -0.14
CA PRO A 196 7.45 -4.29 -1.37
C PRO A 196 8.80 -3.83 -1.93
N GLU A 197 9.24 -2.61 -1.57
CA GLU A 197 10.52 -2.02 -1.96
C GLU A 197 11.71 -2.52 -1.14
N SER A 198 11.45 -3.28 -0.07
CA SER A 198 12.49 -3.90 0.73
C SER A 198 13.13 -5.06 -0.01
N PHE A 199 14.46 -5.13 -0.03
CA PHE A 199 15.21 -6.22 -0.66
C PHE A 199 14.89 -7.61 -0.07
N ALA A 200 14.38 -7.65 1.16
CA ALA A 200 14.02 -8.88 1.84
C ALA A 200 12.50 -9.20 1.76
N THR A 201 11.74 -8.45 0.96
CA THR A 201 10.36 -8.82 0.63
C THR A 201 10.34 -9.60 -0.67
N GLU A 202 9.93 -10.86 -0.60
CA GLU A 202 9.75 -11.69 -1.79
C GLU A 202 8.56 -11.19 -2.62
N GLY A 203 8.68 -11.26 -3.95
CA GLY A 203 7.59 -10.88 -4.86
C GLY A 203 7.27 -9.38 -4.92
N GLY A 204 8.04 -8.50 -4.28
CA GLY A 204 7.77 -7.06 -4.24
C GLY A 204 7.62 -6.43 -5.63
N LYS A 205 8.50 -6.79 -6.58
CA LYS A 205 8.43 -6.34 -7.98
C LYS A 205 7.14 -6.78 -8.67
N LYS A 206 6.69 -8.02 -8.43
CA LYS A 206 5.44 -8.55 -9.00
C LYS A 206 4.21 -7.83 -8.44
N ILE A 207 4.23 -7.46 -7.15
CA ILE A 207 3.16 -6.70 -6.52
C ILE A 207 3.02 -5.32 -7.19
N ILE A 208 4.13 -4.60 -7.40
CA ILE A 208 4.13 -3.32 -8.11
C ILE A 208 3.68 -3.50 -9.58
N SER A 209 4.16 -4.54 -10.27
CA SER A 209 3.73 -4.88 -11.63
C SER A 209 2.22 -5.09 -11.70
N ASN A 210 1.67 -5.89 -10.79
CA ASN A 210 0.23 -6.14 -10.74
C ASN A 210 -0.56 -4.85 -10.49
N PHE A 211 -0.10 -3.98 -9.58
CA PHE A 211 -0.75 -2.69 -9.34
C PHE A 211 -0.73 -1.80 -10.59
N LEU A 212 0.39 -1.71 -11.29
CA LEU A 212 0.49 -0.89 -12.50
C LEU A 212 -0.43 -1.37 -13.64
N LYS A 213 -0.80 -2.65 -13.65
CA LYS A 213 -1.75 -3.26 -14.62
C LYS A 213 -3.23 -3.03 -14.28
N ILE A 214 -3.56 -2.56 -13.09
CA ILE A 214 -4.94 -2.21 -12.72
C ILE A 214 -5.45 -1.09 -13.66
N THR A 215 -6.64 -1.23 -14.19
CA THR A 215 -7.31 -0.25 -15.07
C THR A 215 -8.48 0.41 -14.36
#